data_85478e1f912d5b150beb376c5a0d31aa
#
_entry.id   85478e1f912d5b150beb376c5a0d31aa
#
_cell.length_a   1.000
_cell.length_b   1.000
_cell.length_c   1.000
_cell.angle_alpha   90.00
_cell.angle_beta   90.00
_cell.angle_gamma   90.00
#
_symmetry.space_group_name_H-M   'P 1'
#
loop_
_entity.id
_entity.type
_entity.pdbx_description
1 polymer ?
#
loop_
_entity_poly.entity_id
_entity_poly.type
_entity_poly.pdbx_seq_one_letter_code
_entity_poly.pdbx_strand_id
1 'polypeptide(L)'
;GTRSGGDDSSVARTVTHLLSTFYIHRYPYIRLIIPWITGVFCGDHFFDRSWEPFWSVLAFGLCIALLFVLYFLKRHSLRWCFGLAVSILCFIGGWLGITWQLQHAVYSFPEEETVYRVLITDAPQAKEHTYLCQTLLKERRDTAGTYPIERAVILYLQQDSVVTRLKSGDELLISARISPPLNNRNFDEFDYARFLMRKGISGTGYVASGKWTKQDGMNNLDLKSIASSCRRRMISLYQKLGFSGDELAVLSALTIGDKTELSDSVRESYSVAGASHILALSGLHIGLLYTLLFFILKPIARRGNIGRCVRSVFLLVLLWTFAFFTGLSP
;
A
#
# COMPACT_ATOMS: atom_id res chain seq x y z
N GLY A 1 -50.44 6.28 44.12
CA GLY A 1 -49.22 6.97 44.51
C GLY A 1 -48.00 6.14 44.30
N THR A 2 -47.05 6.71 43.60
CA THR A 2 -45.61 6.54 43.76
C THR A 2 -44.97 5.21 43.37
N ARG A 3 -44.17 5.27 42.32
CA ARG A 3 -42.76 4.83 42.17
C ARG A 3 -42.43 4.53 40.71
N SER A 4 -41.91 5.48 40.04
CA SER A 4 -41.26 5.28 38.73
C SER A 4 -40.14 6.34 38.56
N GLY A 5 -39.22 6.37 39.51
CA GLY A 5 -38.08 7.28 39.48
C GLY A 5 -36.71 6.60 39.70
N GLY A 6 -36.68 5.26 39.76
CA GLY A 6 -35.51 4.51 40.16
C GLY A 6 -34.63 3.97 38.99
N ASP A 7 -35.18 3.89 37.79
CA ASP A 7 -34.52 3.16 36.70
C ASP A 7 -33.60 4.01 35.85
N ASP A 8 -33.92 5.32 35.64
CA ASP A 8 -33.11 6.19 34.80
C ASP A 8 -31.74 6.52 35.41
N SER A 9 -31.63 6.57 36.73
CA SER A 9 -30.37 6.83 37.42
C SER A 9 -29.40 5.63 37.38
N SER A 10 -29.93 4.41 37.29
CA SER A 10 -29.14 3.19 37.20
C SER A 10 -28.60 2.99 35.79
N VAL A 11 -29.41 3.30 34.76
CA VAL A 11 -29.01 3.24 33.37
C VAL A 11 -27.98 4.33 33.07
N ALA A 12 -28.17 5.55 33.54
CA ALA A 12 -27.21 6.64 33.40
C ALA A 12 -25.88 6.34 34.10
N ARG A 13 -25.89 5.72 35.28
CA ARG A 13 -24.65 5.24 35.95
C ARG A 13 -23.97 4.09 35.21
N THR A 14 -24.74 3.15 34.68
CA THR A 14 -24.18 2.05 33.87
C THR A 14 -23.58 2.55 32.57
N VAL A 15 -24.22 3.50 31.88
CA VAL A 15 -23.68 4.13 30.67
C VAL A 15 -22.43 4.97 30.97
N THR A 16 -22.43 5.75 32.06
CA THR A 16 -21.23 6.49 32.49
C THR A 16 -20.12 5.56 32.96
N HIS A 17 -20.46 4.44 33.62
CA HIS A 17 -19.48 3.42 33.98
C HIS A 17 -18.95 2.65 32.76
N LEU A 18 -19.77 2.36 31.75
CA LEU A 18 -19.35 1.80 30.47
C LEU A 18 -18.50 2.81 29.67
N LEU A 19 -18.85 4.10 29.67
CA LEU A 19 -18.04 5.14 29.03
C LEU A 19 -16.73 5.42 29.77
N SER A 20 -16.71 5.30 31.11
CA SER A 20 -15.48 5.41 31.91
C SER A 20 -14.61 4.14 31.83
N THR A 21 -15.20 3.00 31.44
CA THR A 21 -14.50 1.72 31.25
C THR A 21 -13.84 1.60 29.88
N PHE A 22 -14.09 2.52 28.94
CA PHE A 22 -13.21 2.68 27.81
C PHE A 22 -11.88 3.24 28.31
N TYR A 23 -11.01 2.31 28.76
CA TYR A 23 -9.63 2.56 29.20
C TYR A 23 -8.74 3.04 28.04
N ILE A 24 -9.09 4.14 27.40
CA ILE A 24 -8.24 4.83 26.42
C ILE A 24 -6.87 5.15 27.04
N HIS A 25 -6.82 5.31 28.37
CA HIS A 25 -5.58 5.45 29.14
C HIS A 25 -4.67 4.20 29.10
N ARG A 26 -5.22 3.03 28.92
CA ARG A 26 -4.49 1.76 28.91
C ARG A 26 -3.86 1.46 27.56
N TYR A 27 -4.35 2.11 26.49
CA TYR A 27 -3.89 1.92 25.12
C TYR A 27 -3.37 3.23 24.52
N PRO A 28 -2.12 3.61 24.79
CA PRO A 28 -1.56 4.89 24.33
C PRO A 28 -1.61 5.03 22.80
N TYR A 29 -1.51 3.91 22.07
CA TYR A 29 -1.55 3.92 20.60
C TYR A 29 -2.90 4.38 20.03
N ILE A 30 -4.02 4.12 20.69
CA ILE A 30 -5.35 4.57 20.24
C ILE A 30 -5.40 6.10 20.20
N ARG A 31 -4.78 6.77 21.16
CA ARG A 31 -4.72 8.24 21.23
C ARG A 31 -3.92 8.84 20.07
N LEU A 32 -2.94 8.10 19.53
CA LEU A 32 -2.12 8.53 18.41
C LEU A 32 -2.79 8.20 17.08
N ILE A 33 -3.43 7.02 16.98
CA ILE A 33 -4.04 6.54 15.74
C ILE A 33 -5.28 7.37 15.38
N ILE A 34 -6.14 7.74 16.34
CA ILE A 34 -7.35 8.50 16.04
C ILE A 34 -7.03 9.86 15.38
N PRO A 35 -6.17 10.73 15.95
CA PRO A 35 -5.79 11.97 15.28
C PRO A 35 -5.12 11.75 13.93
N TRP A 36 -4.28 10.71 13.81
CA TRP A 36 -3.62 10.38 12.55
C TRP A 36 -4.64 10.03 11.45
N ILE A 37 -5.57 9.11 11.74
CA ILE A 37 -6.63 8.72 10.80
C ILE A 37 -7.51 9.93 10.44
N THR A 38 -7.86 10.75 11.42
CA THR A 38 -8.66 11.96 11.18
C THR A 38 -7.89 12.93 10.28
N GLY A 39 -6.57 13.09 10.49
CA GLY A 39 -5.71 13.90 9.64
C GLY A 39 -5.66 13.38 8.19
N VAL A 40 -5.51 12.07 8.01
CA VAL A 40 -5.54 11.44 6.67
C VAL A 40 -6.91 11.66 6.00
N PHE A 41 -8.00 11.43 6.72
CA PHE A 41 -9.35 11.61 6.19
C PHE A 41 -9.62 13.06 5.77
N CYS A 42 -9.29 14.01 6.64
CA CYS A 42 -9.44 15.43 6.33
C CYS A 42 -8.54 15.87 5.18
N GLY A 43 -7.27 15.44 5.17
CA GLY A 43 -6.34 15.74 4.10
C GLY A 43 -6.78 15.20 2.76
N ASP A 44 -7.37 14.00 2.73
CA ASP A 44 -7.93 13.44 1.52
C ASP A 44 -9.20 14.18 1.09
N HIS A 45 -10.12 14.46 2.01
CA HIS A 45 -11.41 15.09 1.69
C HIS A 45 -11.26 16.52 1.17
N PHE A 46 -10.40 17.32 1.82
CA PHE A 46 -10.17 18.73 1.50
C PHE A 46 -9.00 18.97 0.54
N PHE A 47 -8.49 17.92 -0.09
CA PHE A 47 -7.40 18.06 -1.04
C PHE A 47 -7.81 18.90 -2.24
N ASP A 48 -7.07 19.98 -2.47
CA ASP A 48 -7.14 20.80 -3.68
C ASP A 48 -5.79 20.75 -4.42
N ARG A 49 -5.83 20.75 -5.75
CA ARG A 49 -4.62 20.75 -6.60
C ARG A 49 -3.75 21.99 -6.43
N SER A 50 -4.35 23.10 -5.97
CA SER A 50 -3.65 24.37 -5.70
C SER A 50 -3.01 24.41 -4.29
N TRP A 51 -3.13 23.34 -3.51
CA TRP A 51 -2.62 23.29 -2.15
C TRP A 51 -1.10 23.45 -2.08
N GLU A 52 -0.64 24.49 -1.39
CA GLU A 52 0.77 24.70 -1.08
C GLU A 52 1.15 24.01 0.24
N PRO A 53 2.07 23.03 0.23
CA PRO A 53 2.43 22.28 1.45
C PRO A 53 3.19 23.12 2.49
N PHE A 54 3.67 24.31 2.10
CA PHE A 54 4.51 25.16 2.93
C PHE A 54 3.94 25.42 4.32
N TRP A 55 2.68 25.85 4.40
CA TRP A 55 2.03 26.17 5.68
C TRP A 55 1.85 24.95 6.58
N SER A 56 1.57 23.79 6.00
CA SER A 56 1.41 22.54 6.75
C SER A 56 2.75 22.03 7.27
N VAL A 57 3.82 22.14 6.48
CA VAL A 57 5.19 21.79 6.89
C VAL A 57 5.67 22.73 7.98
N LEU A 58 5.38 24.04 7.86
CA LEU A 58 5.71 25.03 8.89
C LEU A 58 4.99 24.71 10.20
N ALA A 59 3.67 24.43 10.13
CA ALA A 59 2.88 24.07 11.30
C ALA A 59 3.40 22.77 11.97
N PHE A 60 3.80 21.78 11.17
CA PHE A 60 4.42 20.55 11.67
C PHE A 60 5.73 20.82 12.40
N GLY A 61 6.60 21.66 11.82
CA GLY A 61 7.87 22.06 12.43
C GLY A 61 7.67 22.84 13.73
N LEU A 62 6.71 23.79 13.77
CA LEU A 62 6.37 24.54 14.97
C LEU A 62 5.81 23.63 16.08
N CYS A 63 5.02 22.62 15.71
CA CYS A 63 4.49 21.66 16.67
C CYS A 63 5.60 20.79 17.28
N ILE A 64 6.59 20.38 16.48
CA ILE A 64 7.79 19.68 16.98
C ILE A 64 8.58 20.58 17.92
N ALA A 65 8.82 21.84 17.57
CA ALA A 65 9.52 22.80 18.42
C ALA A 65 8.78 23.01 19.76
N LEU A 66 7.44 23.13 19.72
CA LEU A 66 6.62 23.22 20.91
C LEU A 66 6.75 21.98 21.80
N LEU A 67 6.71 20.79 21.22
CA LEU A 67 6.91 19.54 21.98
C LEU A 67 8.28 19.49 22.65
N PHE A 68 9.33 19.93 21.94
CA PHE A 68 10.66 20.00 22.48
C PHE A 68 10.72 20.96 23.70
N VAL A 69 10.16 22.16 23.58
CA VAL A 69 10.08 23.13 24.67
C VAL A 69 9.29 22.55 25.86
N LEU A 70 8.12 21.96 25.63
CA LEU A 70 7.29 21.35 26.67
C LEU A 70 8.00 20.19 27.39
N TYR A 71 8.79 19.40 26.65
CA TYR A 71 9.60 18.30 27.21
C TYR A 71 10.64 18.82 28.21
N PHE A 72 11.33 19.94 27.90
CA PHE A 72 12.37 20.50 28.77
C PHE A 72 11.79 21.26 29.98
N LEU A 73 10.61 21.85 29.84
CA LEU A 73 9.98 22.62 30.92
C LEU A 73 9.59 21.79 32.14
N LYS A 74 9.46 20.45 32.01
CA LYS A 74 9.18 19.47 33.08
C LYS A 74 8.08 19.87 34.08
N ARG A 75 7.23 20.86 33.75
CA ARG A 75 6.15 21.35 34.62
C ARG A 75 4.97 20.38 34.59
N HIS A 76 4.60 19.86 35.75
CA HIS A 76 3.48 18.91 35.89
C HIS A 76 2.15 19.47 35.36
N SER A 77 1.93 20.76 35.54
CA SER A 77 0.71 21.50 35.07
C SER A 77 0.59 21.51 33.54
N LEU A 78 1.69 21.30 32.76
CA LEU A 78 1.70 21.34 31.29
C LEU A 78 1.61 19.96 30.61
N ARG A 79 1.41 18.88 31.38
CA ARG A 79 1.36 17.52 30.82
C ARG A 79 0.20 17.31 29.84
N TRP A 80 -0.93 17.96 30.07
CA TRP A 80 -2.06 17.91 29.15
C TRP A 80 -1.76 18.63 27.81
N CYS A 81 -1.02 19.78 27.87
CA CYS A 81 -0.57 20.47 26.66
C CYS A 81 0.37 19.61 25.81
N PHE A 82 1.24 18.84 26.46
CA PHE A 82 2.10 17.89 25.75
C PHE A 82 1.28 16.81 25.01
N GLY A 83 0.27 16.21 25.67
CA GLY A 83 -0.63 15.26 25.04
C GLY A 83 -1.41 15.84 23.86
N LEU A 84 -1.91 17.08 24.02
CA LEU A 84 -2.61 17.80 22.95
C LEU A 84 -1.67 18.09 21.77
N ALA A 85 -0.45 18.56 22.04
CA ALA A 85 0.54 18.84 21.01
C ALA A 85 0.93 17.58 20.21
N VAL A 86 1.06 16.42 20.89
CA VAL A 86 1.29 15.12 20.21
C VAL A 86 0.11 14.75 19.32
N SER A 87 -1.14 14.95 19.78
CA SER A 87 -2.32 14.67 18.97
C SER A 87 -2.41 15.57 17.73
N ILE A 88 -2.10 16.86 17.89
CA ILE A 88 -2.03 17.81 16.77
C ILE A 88 -0.92 17.43 15.79
N LEU A 89 0.25 17.02 16.30
CA LEU A 89 1.36 16.55 15.46
C LEU A 89 0.96 15.32 14.64
N CYS A 90 0.28 14.35 15.27
CA CYS A 90 -0.23 13.17 14.56
C CYS A 90 -1.26 13.56 13.49
N PHE A 91 -2.17 14.47 13.79
CA PHE A 91 -3.15 14.97 12.82
C PHE A 91 -2.49 15.64 11.62
N ILE A 92 -1.56 16.59 11.87
CA ILE A 92 -0.83 17.29 10.80
C ILE A 92 0.04 16.29 10.00
N GLY A 93 0.66 15.32 10.67
CA GLY A 93 1.44 14.26 10.00
C GLY A 93 0.59 13.39 9.06
N GLY A 94 -0.61 12.99 9.50
CA GLY A 94 -1.57 12.27 8.66
C GLY A 94 -2.03 13.10 7.46
N TRP A 95 -2.37 14.37 7.70
CA TRP A 95 -2.73 15.33 6.66
C TRP A 95 -1.62 15.51 5.62
N LEU A 96 -0.40 15.79 6.06
CA LEU A 96 0.76 15.97 5.18
C LEU A 96 1.07 14.70 4.38
N GLY A 97 0.99 13.53 5.01
CA GLY A 97 1.28 12.27 4.34
C GLY A 97 0.37 12.03 3.13
N ILE A 98 -0.96 12.19 3.32
CA ILE A 98 -1.92 11.96 2.22
C ILE A 98 -1.87 13.07 1.18
N THR A 99 -1.76 14.33 1.58
CA THR A 99 -1.69 15.45 0.63
C THR A 99 -0.43 15.41 -0.21
N TRP A 100 0.72 15.02 0.36
CA TRP A 100 1.94 14.78 -0.39
C TRP A 100 1.76 13.69 -1.44
N GLN A 101 1.16 12.55 -1.05
CA GLN A 101 0.93 11.44 -1.98
C GLN A 101 0.00 11.84 -3.12
N LEU A 102 -1.08 12.54 -2.82
CA LEU A 102 -2.01 13.03 -3.84
C LEU A 102 -1.36 14.07 -4.77
N GLN A 103 -0.57 15.00 -4.22
CA GLN A 103 0.18 15.96 -5.05
C GLN A 103 1.19 15.27 -5.97
N HIS A 104 1.87 14.24 -5.46
CA HIS A 104 2.81 13.45 -6.26
C HIS A 104 2.11 12.72 -7.42
N ALA A 105 0.84 12.36 -7.26
CA ALA A 105 0.04 11.77 -8.33
C ALA A 105 -0.43 12.80 -9.38
N VAL A 106 -0.51 14.08 -9.03
CA VAL A 106 -0.92 15.13 -9.99
C VAL A 106 0.25 15.43 -10.93
N TYR A 107 0.03 15.21 -12.22
CA TYR A 107 0.98 15.55 -13.26
C TYR A 107 0.22 15.99 -14.52
N SER A 108 0.74 17.04 -15.20
CA SER A 108 0.18 17.51 -16.47
C SER A 108 0.90 16.83 -17.62
N PHE A 109 0.24 15.90 -18.27
CA PHE A 109 0.75 15.22 -19.45
C PHE A 109 0.48 16.06 -20.71
N PRO A 110 1.37 15.98 -21.73
CA PRO A 110 1.09 16.54 -23.05
C PRO A 110 -0.18 15.93 -23.65
N GLU A 111 -0.96 16.75 -24.35
CA GLU A 111 -2.17 16.27 -25.05
C GLU A 111 -1.83 15.46 -26.30
N GLU A 112 -0.64 15.64 -26.84
CA GLU A 112 -0.15 14.97 -28.03
C GLU A 112 0.49 13.61 -27.68
N GLU A 113 0.51 12.74 -28.67
CA GLU A 113 1.21 11.46 -28.57
C GLU A 113 2.72 11.71 -28.42
N THR A 114 3.28 11.23 -27.34
CA THR A 114 4.67 11.50 -26.96
C THR A 114 5.40 10.18 -26.69
N VAL A 115 6.71 10.18 -26.92
CA VAL A 115 7.54 9.00 -26.67
C VAL A 115 8.01 8.99 -25.23
N TYR A 116 7.78 7.85 -24.56
CA TYR A 116 8.21 7.65 -23.17
C TYR A 116 9.08 6.40 -23.05
N ARG A 117 10.09 6.50 -22.18
CA ARG A 117 10.78 5.31 -21.65
C ARG A 117 10.10 4.90 -20.36
N VAL A 118 9.64 3.65 -20.28
CA VAL A 118 8.90 3.13 -19.16
C VAL A 118 9.53 1.84 -18.64
N LEU A 119 9.49 1.65 -17.33
CA LEU A 119 9.89 0.43 -16.65
C LEU A 119 8.63 -0.31 -16.19
N ILE A 120 8.48 -1.56 -16.56
CA ILE A 120 7.38 -2.41 -16.08
C ILE A 120 7.64 -2.77 -14.61
N THR A 121 6.76 -2.33 -13.71
CA THR A 121 6.89 -2.60 -12.27
C THR A 121 6.28 -3.94 -11.88
N ASP A 122 5.15 -4.31 -12.47
CA ASP A 122 4.46 -5.58 -12.21
C ASP A 122 4.24 -6.37 -13.50
N ALA A 123 4.11 -7.68 -13.41
CA ALA A 123 3.84 -8.52 -14.58
C ALA A 123 2.53 -8.10 -15.26
N PRO A 124 2.49 -8.07 -16.61
CA PRO A 124 1.27 -7.75 -17.35
C PRO A 124 0.11 -8.66 -16.94
N GLN A 125 -1.05 -8.07 -16.65
CA GLN A 125 -2.27 -8.78 -16.29
C GLN A 125 -3.21 -8.81 -17.50
N ALA A 126 -3.60 -10.01 -17.92
CA ALA A 126 -4.56 -10.17 -19.00
C ALA A 126 -5.94 -9.61 -18.59
N LYS A 127 -6.54 -8.81 -19.47
CA LYS A 127 -7.92 -8.35 -19.44
C LYS A 127 -8.62 -8.84 -20.71
N GLU A 128 -9.92 -8.66 -20.83
CA GLU A 128 -10.68 -9.17 -21.97
C GLU A 128 -10.07 -8.82 -23.34
N HIS A 129 -9.62 -7.57 -23.53
CA HIS A 129 -9.11 -7.08 -24.82
C HIS A 129 -7.72 -6.44 -24.74
N THR A 130 -7.13 -6.33 -23.55
CA THR A 130 -5.85 -5.66 -23.32
C THR A 130 -5.04 -6.32 -22.23
N TYR A 131 -3.76 -5.97 -22.15
CA TYR A 131 -2.92 -6.27 -21.00
C TYR A 131 -2.74 -5.01 -20.16
N LEU A 132 -3.13 -5.07 -18.89
CA LEU A 132 -2.88 -4.02 -17.92
C LEU A 132 -1.46 -4.15 -17.39
N CYS A 133 -0.64 -3.11 -17.60
CA CYS A 133 0.72 -3.02 -17.12
C CYS A 133 0.86 -1.84 -16.17
N GLN A 134 1.30 -2.10 -14.94
CA GLN A 134 1.76 -1.03 -14.06
C GLN A 134 3.18 -0.68 -14.44
N THR A 135 3.44 0.58 -14.69
CA THR A 135 4.73 1.06 -15.20
C THR A 135 5.18 2.32 -14.48
N LEU A 136 6.49 2.52 -14.43
CA LEU A 136 7.12 3.74 -13.98
C LEU A 136 7.71 4.45 -15.20
N LEU A 137 7.22 5.67 -15.49
CA LEU A 137 7.84 6.53 -16.48
C LEU A 137 9.22 6.96 -15.98
N LYS A 138 10.24 6.77 -16.79
CA LYS A 138 11.63 7.18 -16.51
C LYS A 138 12.00 8.46 -17.23
N GLU A 139 11.62 8.54 -18.51
CA GLU A 139 11.96 9.65 -19.38
C GLU A 139 10.80 9.97 -20.32
N ARG A 140 10.64 11.25 -20.62
CA ARG A 140 9.85 11.75 -21.74
C ARG A 140 10.79 12.24 -22.82
N ARG A 141 10.56 11.83 -24.05
CA ARG A 141 11.27 12.33 -25.23
C ARG A 141 10.33 13.15 -26.07
N ASP A 142 10.69 14.39 -26.24
CA ASP A 142 9.98 15.37 -27.06
C ASP A 142 10.91 15.89 -28.14
N THR A 143 10.38 16.62 -29.13
CA THR A 143 11.18 17.30 -30.18
C THR A 143 12.24 18.24 -29.61
N ALA A 144 12.00 18.77 -28.40
CA ALA A 144 12.89 19.67 -27.67
C ALA A 144 13.98 18.98 -26.85
N GLY A 145 13.85 17.66 -26.58
CA GLY A 145 14.85 16.91 -25.80
C GLY A 145 14.30 15.76 -24.96
N THR A 146 15.15 15.25 -24.10
CA THR A 146 14.80 14.17 -23.15
C THR A 146 14.71 14.75 -21.74
N TYR A 147 13.57 14.54 -21.10
CA TYR A 147 13.29 15.04 -19.75
C TYR A 147 13.09 13.85 -18.80
N PRO A 148 13.79 13.79 -17.66
CA PRO A 148 13.55 12.77 -16.66
C PRO A 148 12.17 12.98 -16.03
N ILE A 149 11.39 11.91 -15.93
CA ILE A 149 10.09 11.89 -15.27
C ILE A 149 10.03 10.63 -14.41
N GLU A 150 9.66 10.80 -13.15
CA GLU A 150 9.47 9.67 -12.25
C GLU A 150 8.01 9.62 -11.81
N ARG A 151 7.16 8.96 -12.61
CA ARG A 151 5.71 8.87 -12.37
C ARG A 151 5.19 7.47 -12.63
N ALA A 152 4.38 6.96 -11.70
CA ALA A 152 3.68 5.70 -11.91
C ALA A 152 2.46 5.91 -12.80
N VAL A 153 2.31 5.06 -13.81
CA VAL A 153 1.18 5.07 -14.74
C VAL A 153 0.69 3.65 -15.02
N ILE A 154 -0.58 3.54 -15.38
CA ILE A 154 -1.16 2.30 -15.88
C ILE A 154 -1.22 2.37 -17.40
N LEU A 155 -0.62 1.40 -18.06
CA LEU A 155 -0.69 1.24 -19.50
C LEU A 155 -1.55 0.05 -19.87
N TYR A 156 -2.45 0.27 -20.81
CA TYR A 156 -3.25 -0.77 -21.45
C TYR A 156 -2.63 -1.10 -22.80
N LEU A 157 -1.88 -2.20 -22.85
CA LEU A 157 -1.27 -2.68 -24.09
C LEU A 157 -2.29 -3.50 -24.87
N GLN A 158 -2.41 -3.25 -26.17
CA GLN A 158 -3.23 -4.09 -27.05
C GLN A 158 -2.75 -5.54 -27.00
N GLN A 159 -3.66 -6.50 -27.05
CA GLN A 159 -3.31 -7.92 -27.06
C GLN A 159 -2.44 -8.25 -28.28
N ASP A 160 -1.23 -8.73 -27.98
CA ASP A 160 -0.27 -9.22 -28.95
C ASP A 160 0.49 -10.40 -28.33
N SER A 161 0.92 -11.34 -29.16
CA SER A 161 1.72 -12.51 -28.74
C SER A 161 3.04 -12.12 -28.08
N VAL A 162 3.55 -10.91 -28.35
CA VAL A 162 4.80 -10.41 -27.79
C VAL A 162 4.61 -9.87 -26.37
N VAL A 163 3.44 -9.31 -26.05
CA VAL A 163 3.13 -8.75 -24.71
C VAL A 163 3.19 -9.82 -23.63
N THR A 164 2.82 -11.06 -23.95
CA THR A 164 2.89 -12.21 -23.00
C THR A 164 4.31 -12.53 -22.53
N ARG A 165 5.31 -12.10 -23.29
CA ARG A 165 6.74 -12.32 -22.95
C ARG A 165 7.32 -11.22 -22.08
N LEU A 166 6.59 -10.11 -21.87
CA LEU A 166 7.02 -9.01 -21.03
C LEU A 166 7.05 -9.45 -19.55
N LYS A 167 8.04 -8.94 -18.84
CA LYS A 167 8.26 -9.26 -17.43
C LYS A 167 8.41 -7.97 -16.62
N SER A 168 8.15 -8.07 -15.33
CA SER A 168 8.54 -7.01 -14.39
C SER A 168 10.06 -6.78 -14.48
N GLY A 169 10.46 -5.52 -14.58
CA GLY A 169 11.85 -5.09 -14.80
C GLY A 169 12.22 -4.84 -16.26
N ASP A 170 11.36 -5.18 -17.23
CA ASP A 170 11.59 -4.85 -18.63
C ASP A 170 11.42 -3.35 -18.88
N GLU A 171 12.31 -2.76 -19.65
CA GLU A 171 12.21 -1.38 -20.12
C GLU A 171 11.60 -1.36 -21.52
N LEU A 172 10.61 -0.48 -21.70
CA LEU A 172 9.96 -0.27 -22.97
C LEU A 172 10.12 1.18 -23.42
N LEU A 173 10.29 1.37 -24.71
CA LEU A 173 10.05 2.64 -25.37
C LEU A 173 8.67 2.60 -25.99
N ILE A 174 7.78 3.49 -25.56
CA ILE A 174 6.40 3.54 -26.01
C ILE A 174 6.07 4.88 -26.65
N SER A 175 5.23 4.88 -27.66
CA SER A 175 4.57 6.07 -28.18
C SER A 175 3.11 6.02 -27.79
N ALA A 176 2.69 6.92 -26.89
CA ALA A 176 1.35 6.92 -26.36
C ALA A 176 0.89 8.31 -25.91
N ARG A 177 -0.42 8.51 -25.92
CA ARG A 177 -1.07 9.61 -25.22
C ARG A 177 -1.42 9.14 -23.81
N ILE A 178 -0.82 9.78 -22.81
CA ILE A 178 -1.11 9.52 -21.40
C ILE A 178 -1.99 10.66 -20.90
N SER A 179 -3.07 10.31 -20.22
CA SER A 179 -3.99 11.28 -19.63
C SER A 179 -4.15 11.02 -18.12
N PRO A 180 -4.44 12.06 -17.33
CA PRO A 180 -4.83 11.87 -15.93
C PRO A 180 -6.02 10.90 -15.85
N PRO A 181 -6.12 10.10 -14.78
CA PRO A 181 -7.27 9.23 -14.59
C PRO A 181 -8.57 10.03 -14.59
N LEU A 182 -9.56 9.58 -15.31
CA LEU A 182 -10.88 10.21 -15.40
C LEU A 182 -11.94 9.23 -14.91
N ASN A 183 -12.99 9.78 -14.30
CA ASN A 183 -14.21 9.03 -13.96
C ASN A 183 -15.20 9.09 -15.13
N ASN A 184 -15.98 8.04 -15.31
CA ASN A 184 -17.01 7.99 -16.35
C ASN A 184 -18.23 8.90 -16.08
N ARG A 185 -18.25 9.62 -14.93
CA ARG A 185 -19.30 10.57 -14.51
C ARG A 185 -20.71 9.95 -14.36
N ASN A 186 -20.80 8.65 -14.11
CA ASN A 186 -22.08 8.04 -13.74
C ASN A 186 -22.44 8.44 -12.29
N PHE A 187 -23.74 8.56 -12.03
CA PHE A 187 -24.25 8.87 -10.70
C PHE A 187 -23.95 7.69 -9.76
N ASP A 188 -23.46 7.94 -8.56
CA ASP A 188 -23.05 6.93 -7.55
C ASP A 188 -21.93 5.95 -7.98
N GLU A 189 -21.16 6.29 -9.02
CA GLU A 189 -20.02 5.47 -9.42
C GLU A 189 -18.83 5.66 -8.46
N PHE A 190 -18.12 4.57 -8.24
CA PHE A 190 -16.86 4.59 -7.48
C PHE A 190 -15.86 5.58 -8.10
N ASP A 191 -15.32 6.49 -7.28
CA ASP A 191 -14.31 7.47 -7.72
C ASP A 191 -12.98 6.78 -8.04
N TYR A 192 -12.90 6.20 -9.24
CA TYR A 192 -11.74 5.46 -9.72
C TYR A 192 -10.52 6.37 -9.90
N ALA A 193 -10.71 7.60 -10.35
CA ALA A 193 -9.63 8.56 -10.51
C ALA A 193 -8.96 8.87 -9.17
N ARG A 194 -9.75 9.14 -8.14
CA ARG A 194 -9.24 9.40 -6.79
C ARG A 194 -8.58 8.17 -6.17
N PHE A 195 -9.15 6.99 -6.41
CA PHE A 195 -8.55 5.72 -5.99
C PHE A 195 -7.15 5.52 -6.60
N LEU A 196 -6.97 5.80 -7.90
CA LEU A 196 -5.67 5.71 -8.55
C LEU A 196 -4.68 6.76 -8.01
N MET A 197 -5.13 7.99 -7.80
CA MET A 197 -4.30 9.04 -7.19
C MET A 197 -3.83 8.64 -5.78
N ARG A 198 -4.71 8.04 -4.95
CA ARG A 198 -4.33 7.49 -3.64
C ARG A 198 -3.29 6.38 -3.74
N LYS A 199 -3.25 5.66 -4.85
CA LYS A 199 -2.19 4.67 -5.16
C LYS A 199 -0.92 5.29 -5.74
N GLY A 200 -0.88 6.62 -5.91
CA GLY A 200 0.26 7.33 -6.51
C GLY A 200 0.33 7.19 -8.02
N ILE A 201 -0.75 6.76 -8.68
CA ILE A 201 -0.82 6.62 -10.13
C ILE A 201 -1.21 7.97 -10.73
N SER A 202 -0.32 8.52 -11.57
CA SER A 202 -0.46 9.85 -12.17
C SER A 202 -1.26 9.85 -13.46
N GLY A 203 -1.33 8.74 -14.16
CA GLY A 203 -2.00 8.69 -15.46
C GLY A 203 -2.33 7.30 -15.94
N THR A 204 -3.14 7.26 -16.99
CA THR A 204 -3.48 6.06 -17.74
C THR A 204 -3.26 6.30 -19.23
N GLY A 205 -2.81 5.28 -19.96
CA GLY A 205 -2.57 5.38 -21.40
C GLY A 205 -2.87 4.07 -22.11
N TYR A 206 -3.32 4.18 -23.39
CA TYR A 206 -3.47 3.03 -24.26
C TYR A 206 -2.33 2.99 -25.26
N VAL A 207 -1.76 1.81 -25.46
CA VAL A 207 -0.65 1.56 -26.40
C VAL A 207 -1.07 0.52 -27.42
N ALA A 208 -1.18 0.92 -28.67
CA ALA A 208 -1.50 0.02 -29.76
C ALA A 208 -0.33 -0.93 -30.09
N SER A 209 -0.66 -2.05 -30.75
CA SER A 209 0.34 -2.99 -31.25
C SER A 209 1.29 -2.26 -32.22
N GLY A 210 2.60 -2.49 -32.09
CA GLY A 210 3.62 -1.82 -32.90
C GLY A 210 4.07 -0.42 -32.44
N LYS A 211 3.37 0.21 -31.46
CA LYS A 211 3.78 1.49 -30.88
C LYS A 211 4.67 1.37 -29.64
N TRP A 212 5.23 0.22 -29.42
CA TRP A 212 6.17 -0.02 -28.33
C TRP A 212 7.30 -0.92 -28.80
N THR A 213 8.47 -0.75 -28.20
CA THR A 213 9.67 -1.56 -28.45
C THR A 213 10.33 -1.87 -27.14
N LYS A 214 10.67 -3.15 -26.92
CA LYS A 214 11.46 -3.55 -25.76
C LYS A 214 12.89 -3.07 -25.96
N GLN A 215 13.41 -2.36 -24.97
CA GLN A 215 14.83 -2.00 -24.95
C GLN A 215 15.63 -3.13 -24.27
N ASP A 216 16.62 -3.67 -24.95
CA ASP A 216 17.63 -4.53 -24.36
C ASP A 216 18.63 -3.63 -23.61
N GLY A 217 18.24 -3.16 -22.44
CA GLY A 217 19.05 -2.29 -21.65
C GLY A 217 18.97 -2.65 -20.18
N MET A 218 20.15 -2.88 -19.62
CA MET A 218 20.43 -3.05 -18.19
C MET A 218 19.23 -3.56 -17.40
N ASN A 219 19.23 -4.85 -17.12
CA ASN A 219 18.47 -5.42 -16.01
C ASN A 219 18.82 -4.59 -14.78
N ASN A 220 18.08 -3.51 -14.55
CA ASN A 220 18.11 -2.86 -13.25
C ASN A 220 17.67 -3.95 -12.28
N LEU A 221 18.64 -4.49 -11.57
CA LEU A 221 18.44 -5.45 -10.49
C LEU A 221 17.72 -4.73 -9.34
N ASP A 222 16.50 -4.26 -9.64
CA ASP A 222 15.62 -3.73 -8.62
C ASP A 222 15.18 -4.91 -7.75
N LEU A 223 15.23 -4.72 -6.43
CA LEU A 223 14.79 -5.69 -5.44
C LEU A 223 13.42 -6.28 -5.79
N LYS A 224 12.53 -5.45 -6.35
CA LYS A 224 11.19 -5.86 -6.78
C LYS A 224 11.22 -6.80 -7.98
N SER A 225 12.13 -6.60 -8.94
CA SER A 225 12.31 -7.49 -10.10
C SER A 225 12.90 -8.85 -9.69
N ILE A 226 13.81 -8.86 -8.71
CA ILE A 226 14.37 -10.09 -8.14
C ILE A 226 13.26 -10.85 -7.39
N ALA A 227 12.48 -10.18 -6.55
CA ALA A 227 11.37 -10.78 -5.83
C ALA A 227 10.33 -11.40 -6.78
N SER A 228 9.95 -10.67 -7.85
CA SER A 228 9.02 -11.18 -8.86
C SER A 228 9.59 -12.38 -9.64
N SER A 229 10.90 -12.41 -9.89
CA SER A 229 11.58 -13.53 -10.52
C SER A 229 11.60 -14.77 -9.61
N CYS A 230 11.84 -14.59 -8.31
CA CYS A 230 11.75 -15.65 -7.32
C CYS A 230 10.31 -16.21 -7.24
N ARG A 231 9.31 -15.33 -7.23
CA ARG A 231 7.89 -15.72 -7.23
C ARG A 231 7.55 -16.59 -8.45
N ARG A 232 7.92 -16.16 -9.66
CA ARG A 232 7.72 -16.96 -10.90
C ARG A 232 8.39 -18.32 -10.82
N ARG A 233 9.59 -18.38 -10.22
CA ARG A 233 10.31 -19.64 -10.04
C ARG A 233 9.58 -20.60 -9.10
N MET A 234 8.95 -20.08 -8.06
CA MET A 234 8.09 -20.87 -7.15
C MET A 234 6.85 -21.38 -7.86
N ILE A 235 6.16 -20.55 -8.65
CA ILE A 235 5.00 -20.97 -9.44
C ILE A 235 5.41 -22.09 -10.42
N SER A 236 6.54 -21.92 -11.12
CA SER A 236 7.04 -22.96 -12.03
C SER A 236 7.38 -24.28 -11.32
N LEU A 237 7.80 -24.21 -10.06
CA LEU A 237 8.02 -25.39 -9.23
C LEU A 237 6.69 -26.09 -8.90
N TYR A 238 5.65 -25.33 -8.53
CA TYR A 238 4.32 -25.90 -8.27
C TYR A 238 3.74 -26.57 -9.51
N GLN A 239 3.88 -25.95 -10.69
CA GLN A 239 3.50 -26.56 -11.97
C GLN A 239 4.22 -27.88 -12.24
N LYS A 240 5.53 -27.94 -11.96
CA LYS A 240 6.32 -29.19 -12.09
C LYS A 240 5.89 -30.27 -11.09
N LEU A 241 5.35 -29.88 -9.94
CA LEU A 241 4.78 -30.80 -8.95
C LEU A 241 3.37 -31.31 -9.31
N GLY A 242 2.81 -30.85 -10.44
CA GLY A 242 1.54 -31.30 -10.97
C GLY A 242 0.33 -30.40 -10.63
N PHE A 243 0.53 -29.29 -9.92
CA PHE A 243 -0.56 -28.35 -9.66
C PHE A 243 -0.91 -27.55 -10.92
N SER A 244 -2.19 -27.39 -11.21
CA SER A 244 -2.68 -26.65 -12.38
C SER A 244 -4.04 -26.00 -12.12
N GLY A 245 -4.44 -25.04 -12.98
CA GLY A 245 -5.73 -24.35 -12.87
C GLY A 245 -5.99 -23.70 -11.53
N ASP A 246 -7.18 -23.85 -11.00
CA ASP A 246 -7.61 -23.21 -9.75
C ASP A 246 -6.81 -23.68 -8.53
N GLU A 247 -6.33 -24.92 -8.51
CA GLU A 247 -5.48 -25.43 -7.42
C GLU A 247 -4.16 -24.66 -7.36
N LEU A 248 -3.50 -24.45 -8.51
CA LEU A 248 -2.28 -23.66 -8.62
C LEU A 248 -2.53 -22.21 -8.20
N ALA A 249 -3.64 -21.63 -8.66
CA ALA A 249 -4.00 -20.25 -8.36
C ALA A 249 -4.22 -20.02 -6.86
N VAL A 250 -4.97 -20.92 -6.21
CA VAL A 250 -5.22 -20.87 -4.76
C VAL A 250 -3.92 -21.12 -3.98
N LEU A 251 -3.13 -22.13 -4.35
CA LEU A 251 -1.85 -22.41 -3.70
C LEU A 251 -0.90 -21.22 -3.80
N SER A 252 -0.81 -20.59 -4.97
CA SER A 252 0.03 -19.41 -5.20
C SER A 252 -0.45 -18.20 -4.38
N ALA A 253 -1.78 -17.98 -4.30
CA ALA A 253 -2.34 -16.93 -3.48
C ALA A 253 -2.02 -17.10 -1.99
N LEU A 254 -2.16 -18.32 -1.48
CA LEU A 254 -1.95 -18.64 -0.05
C LEU A 254 -0.47 -18.62 0.36
N THR A 255 0.44 -19.05 -0.52
CA THR A 255 1.85 -19.24 -0.13
C THR A 255 2.74 -18.05 -0.48
N ILE A 256 2.53 -17.45 -1.64
CA ILE A 256 3.36 -16.34 -2.17
C ILE A 256 2.58 -15.06 -2.44
N GLY A 257 1.28 -15.04 -2.13
CA GLY A 257 0.43 -13.86 -2.27
C GLY A 257 0.11 -13.49 -3.73
N ASP A 258 0.34 -14.39 -4.68
CA ASP A 258 0.04 -14.15 -6.09
C ASP A 258 -1.42 -14.49 -6.40
N LYS A 259 -2.19 -13.44 -6.73
CA LYS A 259 -3.64 -13.53 -7.05
C LYS A 259 -3.92 -13.36 -8.53
N THR A 260 -2.90 -13.29 -9.37
CA THR A 260 -3.06 -12.95 -10.78
C THR A 260 -3.81 -14.01 -11.56
N GLU A 261 -3.67 -15.27 -11.17
CA GLU A 261 -4.32 -16.41 -11.84
C GLU A 261 -5.63 -16.87 -11.17
N LEU A 262 -6.08 -16.18 -10.10
CA LEU A 262 -7.35 -16.52 -9.45
C LEU A 262 -8.54 -16.18 -10.38
N SER A 263 -9.28 -17.21 -10.79
CA SER A 263 -10.51 -17.03 -11.55
C SER A 263 -11.57 -16.28 -10.73
N ASP A 264 -12.44 -15.54 -11.42
CA ASP A 264 -13.53 -14.80 -10.76
C ASP A 264 -14.49 -15.73 -10.04
N SER A 265 -14.70 -16.95 -10.55
CA SER A 265 -15.51 -18.00 -9.89
C SER A 265 -14.93 -18.44 -8.56
N VAL A 266 -13.59 -18.59 -8.46
CA VAL A 266 -12.93 -18.92 -7.20
C VAL A 266 -13.02 -17.74 -6.24
N ARG A 267 -12.79 -16.52 -6.69
CA ARG A 267 -12.92 -15.31 -5.85
C ARG A 267 -14.33 -15.17 -5.29
N GLU A 268 -15.36 -15.39 -6.12
CA GLU A 268 -16.75 -15.33 -5.71
C GLU A 268 -17.08 -16.42 -4.68
N SER A 269 -16.64 -17.67 -4.92
CA SER A 269 -16.83 -18.77 -3.99
C SER A 269 -16.23 -18.49 -2.60
N TYR A 270 -15.00 -17.94 -2.55
CA TYR A 270 -14.38 -17.53 -1.30
C TYR A 270 -15.07 -16.31 -0.66
N SER A 271 -15.63 -15.42 -1.47
CA SER A 271 -16.39 -14.26 -0.98
C SER A 271 -17.72 -14.68 -0.35
N VAL A 272 -18.46 -15.54 -1.01
CA VAL A 272 -19.72 -16.09 -0.50
C VAL A 272 -19.51 -16.90 0.79
N ALA A 273 -18.42 -17.67 0.86
CA ALA A 273 -18.02 -18.39 2.07
C ALA A 273 -17.48 -17.47 3.19
N GLY A 274 -17.40 -16.15 2.99
CA GLY A 274 -16.81 -15.21 3.96
C GLY A 274 -15.30 -15.39 4.19
N ALA A 275 -14.65 -16.16 3.32
CA ALA A 275 -13.24 -16.57 3.45
C ALA A 275 -12.29 -15.78 2.53
N SER A 276 -12.73 -14.70 1.91
CA SER A 276 -11.90 -13.88 1.01
C SER A 276 -10.63 -13.33 1.68
N HIS A 277 -10.66 -13.13 2.99
CA HIS A 277 -9.50 -12.69 3.76
C HIS A 277 -8.38 -13.77 3.84
N ILE A 278 -8.71 -15.04 3.62
CA ILE A 278 -7.73 -16.13 3.60
C ILE A 278 -6.91 -16.09 2.31
N LEU A 279 -7.52 -15.70 1.19
CA LEU A 279 -6.80 -15.51 -0.08
C LEU A 279 -5.82 -14.32 -0.07
N ALA A 280 -5.90 -13.48 0.95
CA ALA A 280 -4.91 -12.44 1.18
C ALA A 280 -3.88 -12.94 2.20
N LEU A 281 -2.58 -12.75 1.91
CA LEU A 281 -1.55 -12.92 2.92
C LEU A 281 -1.85 -11.95 4.06
N SER A 282 -2.48 -12.47 5.11
CA SER A 282 -2.90 -11.67 6.26
C SER A 282 -1.83 -11.66 7.35
N GLY A 283 -1.91 -10.67 8.24
CA GLY A 283 -1.07 -10.64 9.44
C GLY A 283 -1.17 -11.93 10.28
N LEU A 284 -2.29 -12.66 10.17
CA LEU A 284 -2.46 -13.96 10.83
C LEU A 284 -1.46 -15.01 10.29
N HIS A 285 -1.23 -15.07 8.97
CA HIS A 285 -0.26 -15.98 8.35
C HIS A 285 1.16 -15.68 8.85
N ILE A 286 1.52 -14.39 8.89
CA ILE A 286 2.82 -13.95 9.41
C ILE A 286 2.93 -14.26 10.90
N GLY A 287 1.86 -14.05 11.67
CA GLY A 287 1.80 -14.38 13.11
C GLY A 287 1.95 -15.88 13.39
N LEU A 288 1.30 -16.72 12.57
CA LEU A 288 1.43 -18.17 12.67
C LEU A 288 2.84 -18.63 12.32
N LEU A 289 3.39 -18.12 11.21
CA LEU A 289 4.77 -18.39 10.80
C LEU A 289 5.77 -17.98 11.88
N TYR A 290 5.61 -16.75 12.43
CA TYR A 290 6.42 -16.28 13.55
C TYR A 290 6.36 -17.21 14.74
N THR A 291 5.15 -17.63 15.14
CA THR A 291 4.94 -18.51 16.29
C THR A 291 5.61 -19.87 16.06
N LEU A 292 5.43 -20.46 14.88
CA LEU A 292 6.05 -21.71 14.50
C LEU A 292 7.60 -21.60 14.54
N LEU A 293 8.16 -20.59 13.90
CA LEU A 293 9.60 -20.35 13.88
C LEU A 293 10.15 -20.06 15.30
N PHE A 294 9.39 -19.34 16.11
CA PHE A 294 9.76 -19.05 17.50
C PHE A 294 9.86 -20.36 18.32
N PHE A 295 8.94 -21.31 18.11
CA PHE A 295 8.99 -22.62 18.74
C PHE A 295 10.16 -23.46 18.26
N ILE A 296 10.39 -23.53 16.95
CA ILE A 296 11.49 -24.30 16.34
C ILE A 296 12.84 -23.77 16.82
N LEU A 297 12.99 -22.45 16.94
CA LEU A 297 14.24 -21.81 17.35
C LEU A 297 14.39 -21.67 18.88
N LYS A 298 13.43 -22.19 19.66
CA LYS A 298 13.49 -22.15 21.14
C LYS A 298 14.76 -22.78 21.71
N PRO A 299 15.32 -23.90 21.20
CA PRO A 299 16.56 -24.47 21.71
C PRO A 299 17.76 -23.52 21.65
N ILE A 300 17.83 -22.66 20.62
CA ILE A 300 18.92 -21.69 20.48
C ILE A 300 18.90 -20.65 21.60
N ALA A 301 17.70 -20.22 22.01
CA ALA A 301 17.54 -19.24 23.09
C ALA A 301 17.96 -19.74 24.48
N ARG A 302 18.02 -21.08 24.68
CA ARG A 302 18.45 -21.68 25.94
C ARG A 302 19.94 -21.50 26.22
N ARG A 303 20.72 -21.08 25.20
CA ARG A 303 22.17 -20.83 25.32
C ARG A 303 22.52 -19.46 25.91
N GLY A 304 21.63 -18.85 26.68
CA GLY A 304 21.85 -17.58 27.37
C GLY A 304 21.50 -16.33 26.54
N ASN A 305 22.06 -15.18 26.89
CA ASN A 305 21.74 -13.89 26.25
C ASN A 305 22.12 -13.86 24.78
N ILE A 306 23.27 -14.43 24.43
CA ILE A 306 23.74 -14.52 23.02
C ILE A 306 22.78 -15.37 22.21
N GLY A 307 22.34 -16.53 22.74
CA GLY A 307 21.37 -17.39 22.07
C GLY A 307 20.02 -16.69 21.82
N ARG A 308 19.57 -15.85 22.75
CA ARG A 308 18.35 -15.03 22.57
C ARG A 308 18.50 -14.00 21.45
N CYS A 309 19.66 -13.32 21.41
CA CYS A 309 19.96 -12.35 20.36
C CYS A 309 20.02 -13.03 18.99
N VAL A 310 20.75 -14.14 18.86
CA VAL A 310 20.86 -14.94 17.63
C VAL A 310 19.48 -15.40 17.15
N ARG A 311 18.64 -15.90 18.04
CA ARG A 311 17.27 -16.29 17.69
C ARG A 311 16.48 -15.11 17.13
N SER A 312 16.53 -13.94 17.78
CA SER A 312 15.80 -12.74 17.35
C SER A 312 16.25 -12.28 15.97
N VAL A 313 17.55 -12.24 15.72
CA VAL A 313 18.12 -11.89 14.41
C VAL A 313 17.67 -12.90 13.35
N PHE A 314 17.72 -14.20 13.67
CA PHE A 314 17.35 -15.25 12.73
C PHE A 314 15.83 -15.21 12.38
N LEU A 315 14.98 -14.96 13.37
CA LEU A 315 13.54 -14.72 13.16
C LEU A 315 13.30 -13.53 12.26
N LEU A 316 13.99 -12.42 12.50
CA LEU A 316 13.87 -11.22 11.68
C LEU A 316 14.28 -11.49 10.23
N VAL A 317 15.43 -12.15 10.02
CA VAL A 317 15.90 -12.51 8.67
C VAL A 317 14.91 -13.43 7.96
N LEU A 318 14.38 -14.45 8.63
CA LEU A 318 13.40 -15.37 8.04
C LEU A 318 12.10 -14.66 7.66
N LEU A 319 11.57 -13.78 8.52
CA LEU A 319 10.36 -13.01 8.23
C LEU A 319 10.58 -12.02 7.07
N TRP A 320 11.74 -11.37 7.01
CA TRP A 320 12.08 -10.51 5.88
C TRP A 320 12.26 -11.29 4.58
N THR A 321 12.87 -12.48 4.66
CA THR A 321 12.99 -13.39 3.51
C THR A 321 11.59 -13.80 3.01
N PHE A 322 10.68 -14.15 3.92
CA PHE A 322 9.30 -14.44 3.56
C PHE A 322 8.60 -13.24 2.90
N ALA A 323 8.71 -12.05 3.50
CA ALA A 323 8.15 -10.81 2.94
C ALA A 323 8.73 -10.51 1.54
N PHE A 324 10.03 -10.79 1.32
CA PHE A 324 10.65 -10.66 0.02
C PHE A 324 10.05 -11.64 -1.01
N PHE A 325 9.87 -12.92 -0.64
CA PHE A 325 9.25 -13.92 -1.53
C PHE A 325 7.80 -13.59 -1.86
N THR A 326 7.05 -12.99 -0.94
CA THR A 326 5.68 -12.53 -1.18
C THR A 326 5.61 -11.23 -2.01
N GLY A 327 6.77 -10.71 -2.45
CA GLY A 327 6.87 -9.58 -3.38
C GLY A 327 6.76 -8.21 -2.74
N LEU A 328 7.01 -8.10 -1.41
CA LEU A 328 6.94 -6.84 -0.65
C LEU A 328 5.59 -6.10 -0.84
N SER A 329 4.56 -6.85 -1.21
CA SER A 329 3.19 -6.29 -1.33
C SER A 329 2.56 -6.25 0.04
N PRO A 330 2.00 -5.08 0.46
CA PRO A 330 1.31 -4.96 1.72
C PRO A 330 -0.01 -5.73 1.73
#